data_e90a9a3427dfbbaeb4b6d3fd34a8a496
#
_entry.id   e90a9a3427dfbbaeb4b6d3fd34a8a496
#
_cell.length_a   1.000
_cell.length_b   1.000
_cell.length_c   1.000
_cell.angle_alpha   90.00
_cell.angle_beta   90.00
_cell.angle_gamma   90.00
#
_symmetry.space_group_name_H-M   'P 1'
#
loop_
_entity.id
_entity.type
_entity.pdbx_description
1 polymer ?
#
loop_
_entity_poly.entity_id
_entity_poly.type
_entity_poly.pdbx_seq_one_letter_code
_entity_poly.pdbx_strand_id
1 'polypeptide(L)'
;MGPTEVGLLIVAGVAIMAAFAYIAQSIENARRERQLKLMELRSEIRRANHLLISFPQLFLTTDIQQLLIRYLQHKCEVMLELEEKPENQAQLDKVKSMHKASIEPVLHPEGSLTAFPDMGTAAQAQGLLLEFLKFLINAEKKGDLSKSIRESFEKRARQAHLRIACELEIFEGLAIESMNGGTAALPKLRNCFFKLDSLNRDHSMDRQLYELRTYVDTLVAEKAAEEQRREEERRIHRLEEERYNNTSF
;
A
#
# COMPACT_ATOMS: atom_id res chain seq x y z
N MET A 1 -33.93 -69.68 19.14
CA MET A 1 -34.07 -68.32 18.57
C MET A 1 -35.08 -68.36 17.44
N GLY A 2 -36.14 -67.62 17.57
CA GLY A 2 -37.15 -67.51 16.49
C GLY A 2 -36.65 -66.62 15.35
N PRO A 3 -37.19 -66.77 14.11
CA PRO A 3 -36.76 -65.97 12.97
C PRO A 3 -36.93 -64.46 13.18
N THR A 4 -37.81 -64.02 14.04
CA THR A 4 -38.03 -62.64 14.45
C THR A 4 -36.89 -62.09 15.35
N GLU A 5 -36.32 -62.92 16.22
CA GLU A 5 -35.20 -62.54 17.10
C GLU A 5 -33.91 -62.34 16.30
N VAL A 6 -33.68 -63.18 15.28
CA VAL A 6 -32.53 -63.05 14.38
C VAL A 6 -32.65 -61.75 13.53
N GLY A 7 -33.86 -61.44 13.04
CA GLY A 7 -34.13 -60.23 12.29
C GLY A 7 -33.88 -58.97 13.13
N LEU A 8 -34.30 -58.99 14.40
CA LEU A 8 -34.09 -57.85 15.31
C LEU A 8 -32.60 -57.63 15.66
N LEU A 9 -31.83 -58.71 15.82
CA LEU A 9 -30.38 -58.66 16.05
C LEU A 9 -29.64 -58.06 14.82
N ILE A 10 -30.04 -58.42 13.61
CA ILE A 10 -29.45 -57.87 12.38
C ILE A 10 -29.74 -56.37 12.28
N VAL A 11 -30.98 -55.94 12.51
CA VAL A 11 -31.36 -54.52 12.48
C VAL A 11 -30.62 -53.73 13.56
N ALA A 12 -30.47 -54.27 14.79
CA ALA A 12 -29.68 -53.66 15.86
C ALA A 12 -28.20 -53.53 15.48
N GLY A 13 -27.62 -54.57 14.87
CA GLY A 13 -26.24 -54.54 14.39
C GLY A 13 -26.01 -53.47 13.29
N VAL A 14 -26.92 -53.37 12.34
CA VAL A 14 -26.85 -52.32 11.28
C VAL A 14 -26.99 -50.94 11.89
N ALA A 15 -27.92 -50.72 12.84
CA ALA A 15 -28.09 -49.42 13.51
C ALA A 15 -26.84 -49.01 14.30
N ILE A 16 -26.18 -49.94 15.01
CA ILE A 16 -24.94 -49.71 15.71
C ILE A 16 -23.82 -49.34 14.74
N MET A 17 -23.65 -50.06 13.64
CA MET A 17 -22.64 -49.73 12.63
C MET A 17 -22.89 -48.34 11.97
N ALA A 18 -24.15 -48.02 11.68
CA ALA A 18 -24.51 -46.70 11.16
C ALA A 18 -24.19 -45.58 12.16
N ALA A 19 -24.46 -45.79 13.45
CA ALA A 19 -24.11 -44.86 14.52
C ALA A 19 -22.57 -44.65 14.63
N PHE A 20 -21.79 -45.73 14.57
CA PHE A 20 -20.33 -45.62 14.55
C PHE A 20 -19.79 -44.91 13.33
N ALA A 21 -20.33 -45.19 12.14
CA ALA A 21 -19.94 -44.49 10.91
C ALA A 21 -20.27 -42.99 10.97
N TYR A 22 -21.43 -42.62 11.52
CA TYR A 22 -21.82 -41.23 11.72
C TYR A 22 -20.89 -40.50 12.70
N ILE A 23 -20.56 -41.12 13.82
CA ILE A 23 -19.61 -40.53 14.80
C ILE A 23 -18.22 -40.37 14.18
N ALA A 24 -17.70 -41.37 13.49
CA ALA A 24 -16.40 -41.32 12.84
C ALA A 24 -16.38 -40.20 11.79
N GLN A 25 -17.43 -40.06 10.97
CA GLN A 25 -17.56 -39.01 9.98
C GLN A 25 -17.67 -37.60 10.62
N SER A 26 -18.40 -37.50 11.74
CA SER A 26 -18.51 -36.24 12.49
C SER A 26 -17.16 -35.79 13.05
N ILE A 27 -16.38 -36.70 13.61
CA ILE A 27 -15.03 -36.41 14.13
C ILE A 27 -14.10 -36.00 12.99
N GLU A 28 -14.15 -36.66 11.85
CA GLU A 28 -13.34 -36.36 10.69
C GLU A 28 -13.69 -34.97 10.11
N ASN A 29 -14.97 -34.65 10.00
CA ASN A 29 -15.43 -33.35 9.57
C ASN A 29 -14.96 -32.23 10.51
N ALA A 30 -15.10 -32.42 11.82
CA ALA A 30 -14.61 -31.48 12.82
C ALA A 30 -13.09 -31.26 12.75
N ARG A 31 -12.31 -32.33 12.48
CA ARG A 31 -10.86 -32.23 12.25
C ARG A 31 -10.55 -31.43 10.99
N ARG A 32 -11.24 -31.66 9.89
CA ARG A 32 -11.06 -30.95 8.63
C ARG A 32 -11.39 -29.46 8.78
N GLU A 33 -12.51 -29.13 9.41
CA GLU A 33 -12.90 -27.74 9.70
C GLU A 33 -11.84 -27.02 10.54
N ARG A 34 -11.33 -27.69 11.57
CA ARG A 34 -10.24 -27.13 12.40
C ARG A 34 -8.97 -26.89 11.60
N GLN A 35 -8.58 -27.83 10.72
CA GLN A 35 -7.41 -27.65 9.86
C GLN A 35 -7.58 -26.49 8.87
N LEU A 36 -8.76 -26.37 8.24
CA LEU A 36 -9.06 -25.26 7.35
C LEU A 36 -8.97 -23.90 8.08
N LYS A 37 -9.55 -23.82 9.28
CA LYS A 37 -9.50 -22.62 10.11
C LYS A 37 -8.07 -22.26 10.51
N LEU A 38 -7.23 -23.22 10.85
CA LEU A 38 -5.81 -23.01 11.13
C LEU A 38 -5.03 -22.52 9.90
N MET A 39 -5.30 -23.08 8.71
CA MET A 39 -4.68 -22.61 7.47
C MET A 39 -5.07 -21.17 7.14
N GLU A 40 -6.33 -20.82 7.32
CA GLU A 40 -6.83 -19.47 7.15
C GLU A 40 -6.14 -18.48 8.10
N LEU A 41 -6.09 -18.80 9.41
CA LEU A 41 -5.42 -17.97 10.42
C LEU A 41 -3.93 -17.76 10.11
N ARG A 42 -3.23 -18.83 9.71
CA ARG A 42 -1.81 -18.74 9.31
C ARG A 42 -1.62 -17.83 8.09
N SER A 43 -2.55 -17.86 7.15
CA SER A 43 -2.54 -16.98 5.97
C SER A 43 -2.77 -15.51 6.37
N GLU A 44 -3.73 -15.24 7.28
CA GLU A 44 -4.01 -13.91 7.80
C GLU A 44 -2.83 -13.34 8.58
N ILE A 45 -2.25 -14.13 9.47
CA ILE A 45 -1.07 -13.73 10.25
C ILE A 45 0.10 -13.40 9.32
N ARG A 46 0.37 -14.24 8.31
CA ARG A 46 1.44 -13.96 7.34
C ARG A 46 1.20 -12.66 6.58
N ARG A 47 -0.03 -12.40 6.13
CA ARG A 47 -0.39 -11.17 5.41
C ARG A 47 -0.23 -9.93 6.30
N ALA A 48 -0.75 -9.97 7.53
CA ALA A 48 -0.63 -8.85 8.46
C ALA A 48 0.83 -8.59 8.86
N ASN A 49 1.62 -9.66 9.07
CA ASN A 49 3.05 -9.53 9.36
C ASN A 49 3.83 -8.99 8.15
N HIS A 50 3.50 -9.41 6.94
CA HIS A 50 4.08 -8.84 5.71
C HIS A 50 3.80 -7.34 5.62
N LEU A 51 2.55 -6.92 5.83
CA LEU A 51 2.19 -5.51 5.86
C LEU A 51 2.97 -4.76 6.94
N LEU A 52 3.09 -5.29 8.16
CA LEU A 52 3.81 -4.63 9.25
C LEU A 52 5.29 -4.41 8.93
N ILE A 53 5.96 -5.39 8.30
CA ILE A 53 7.40 -5.32 7.99
C ILE A 53 7.69 -4.50 6.74
N SER A 54 6.83 -4.63 5.71
CA SER A 54 7.06 -4.04 4.38
C SER A 54 6.37 -2.69 4.20
N PHE A 55 5.58 -2.23 5.18
CA PHE A 55 4.82 -0.99 5.04
C PHE A 55 5.76 0.20 4.79
N PRO A 56 5.43 1.10 3.83
CA PRO A 56 6.28 2.23 3.54
C PRO A 56 6.45 3.12 4.78
N GLN A 57 7.69 3.30 5.23
CA GLN A 57 7.99 4.01 6.48
C GLN A 57 7.43 5.44 6.49
N LEU A 58 7.40 6.10 5.33
CA LEU A 58 6.84 7.44 5.16
C LEU A 58 5.36 7.54 5.61
N PHE A 59 4.60 6.45 5.50
CA PHE A 59 3.18 6.38 5.84
C PHE A 59 2.89 5.51 7.06
N LEU A 60 3.90 4.87 7.62
CA LEU A 60 3.76 4.05 8.81
C LEU A 60 3.65 4.95 10.03
N THR A 61 2.42 5.18 10.48
CA THR A 61 2.16 5.89 11.74
C THR A 61 2.07 4.91 12.91
N THR A 62 2.28 5.42 14.12
CA THR A 62 2.12 4.63 15.36
C THR A 62 0.74 3.95 15.42
N ASP A 63 -0.32 4.62 14.96
CA ASP A 63 -1.67 4.07 14.93
C ASP A 63 -1.79 2.87 13.97
N ILE A 64 -1.20 2.95 12.76
CA ILE A 64 -1.21 1.85 11.78
C ILE A 64 -0.41 0.67 12.32
N GLN A 65 0.76 0.93 12.90
CA GLN A 65 1.57 -0.10 13.53
C GLN A 65 0.80 -0.80 14.65
N GLN A 66 0.21 -0.04 15.55
CA GLN A 66 -0.58 -0.58 16.66
C GLN A 66 -1.80 -1.39 16.19
N LEU A 67 -2.48 -0.93 15.13
CA LEU A 67 -3.59 -1.66 14.53
C LEU A 67 -3.12 -3.05 14.04
N LEU A 68 -2.04 -3.09 13.28
CA LEU A 68 -1.49 -4.34 12.74
C LEU A 68 -0.98 -5.27 13.84
N ILE A 69 -0.30 -4.73 14.87
CA ILE A 69 0.20 -5.53 16.00
C ILE A 69 -0.96 -6.10 16.81
N ARG A 70 -2.00 -5.30 17.13
CA ARG A 70 -3.18 -5.79 17.87
C ARG A 70 -3.92 -6.85 17.07
N TYR A 71 -4.05 -6.68 15.77
CA TYR A 71 -4.65 -7.68 14.90
C TYR A 71 -3.85 -8.98 14.91
N LEU A 72 -2.52 -8.90 14.75
CA LEU A 72 -1.62 -10.05 14.82
C LEU A 72 -1.71 -10.76 16.17
N GLN A 73 -1.70 -9.99 17.27
CA GLN A 73 -1.82 -10.54 18.62
C GLN A 73 -3.12 -11.33 18.78
N HIS A 74 -4.26 -10.74 18.42
CA HIS A 74 -5.56 -11.40 18.49
C HIS A 74 -5.59 -12.70 17.66
N LYS A 75 -5.08 -12.68 16.41
CA LYS A 75 -5.05 -13.87 15.55
C LYS A 75 -4.10 -14.97 16.07
N CYS A 76 -2.98 -14.59 16.68
CA CYS A 76 -2.08 -15.54 17.35
C CYS A 76 -2.73 -16.15 18.59
N GLU A 77 -3.49 -15.39 19.38
CA GLU A 77 -4.25 -15.89 20.53
C GLU A 77 -5.30 -16.91 20.09
N VAL A 78 -6.12 -16.59 19.07
CA VAL A 78 -7.11 -17.53 18.50
C VAL A 78 -6.42 -18.79 17.93
N MET A 79 -5.26 -18.64 17.31
CA MET A 79 -4.51 -19.79 16.79
C MET A 79 -4.00 -20.68 17.92
N LEU A 80 -3.53 -20.10 19.03
CA LEU A 80 -3.07 -20.84 20.20
C LEU A 80 -4.21 -21.61 20.89
N GLU A 81 -5.42 -21.01 21.00
CA GLU A 81 -6.61 -21.69 21.50
C GLU A 81 -7.01 -22.91 20.64
N LEU A 82 -6.83 -22.81 19.33
CA LEU A 82 -7.14 -23.92 18.42
C LEU A 82 -6.05 -24.99 18.43
N GLU A 83 -4.79 -24.61 18.55
CA GLU A 83 -3.65 -25.52 18.51
C GLU A 83 -2.56 -25.04 19.48
N GLU A 84 -2.55 -25.64 20.69
CA GLU A 84 -1.57 -25.33 21.73
C GLU A 84 -0.22 -25.95 21.37
N LYS A 85 0.59 -25.22 20.59
CA LYS A 85 1.96 -25.62 20.21
C LYS A 85 2.98 -24.59 20.69
N PRO A 86 4.20 -25.04 21.09
CA PRO A 86 5.27 -24.13 21.52
C PRO A 86 5.61 -23.06 20.44
N GLU A 87 5.52 -23.43 19.15
CA GLU A 87 5.77 -22.52 18.02
C GLU A 87 4.76 -21.38 17.97
N ASN A 88 3.47 -21.67 18.21
CA ASN A 88 2.40 -20.68 18.24
C ASN A 88 2.56 -19.73 19.44
N GLN A 89 2.99 -20.26 20.59
CA GLN A 89 3.31 -19.46 21.77
C GLN A 89 4.49 -18.51 21.50
N ALA A 90 5.58 -19.04 20.94
CA ALA A 90 6.75 -18.23 20.58
C ALA A 90 6.41 -17.11 19.58
N GLN A 91 5.50 -17.37 18.64
CA GLN A 91 5.02 -16.36 17.70
C GLN A 91 4.21 -15.27 18.41
N LEU A 92 3.34 -15.62 19.34
CA LEU A 92 2.59 -14.65 20.15
C LEU A 92 3.53 -13.79 20.99
N ASP A 93 4.54 -14.38 21.64
CA ASP A 93 5.51 -13.67 22.46
C ASP A 93 6.35 -12.70 21.62
N LYS A 94 6.71 -13.10 20.40
CA LYS A 94 7.38 -12.23 19.42
C LYS A 94 6.50 -11.02 19.06
N VAL A 95 5.22 -11.23 18.78
CA VAL A 95 4.28 -10.12 18.45
C VAL A 95 4.12 -9.18 19.65
N LYS A 96 4.00 -9.72 20.87
CA LYS A 96 3.92 -8.91 22.10
C LYS A 96 5.18 -8.05 22.31
N SER A 97 6.35 -8.55 21.93
CA SER A 97 7.60 -7.79 22.03
C SER A 97 7.69 -6.61 21.03
N MET A 98 7.03 -6.71 19.87
CA MET A 98 7.02 -5.66 18.85
C MET A 98 6.26 -4.38 19.28
N HIS A 99 5.41 -4.48 20.29
CA HIS A 99 4.55 -3.36 20.75
C HIS A 99 5.33 -2.17 21.34
N LYS A 100 6.63 -2.30 21.56
CA LYS A 100 7.48 -1.29 22.22
C LYS A 100 8.27 -0.38 21.26
N ALA A 101 8.22 -0.65 19.95
CA ALA A 101 9.00 0.14 19.00
C ALA A 101 8.31 1.50 18.74
N SER A 102 9.00 2.59 19.05
CA SER A 102 8.60 3.93 18.65
C SER A 102 8.93 4.13 17.16
N ILE A 103 8.01 4.70 16.41
CA ILE A 103 8.25 5.08 15.02
C ILE A 103 8.69 6.54 15.00
N GLU A 104 9.89 6.77 14.50
CA GLU A 104 10.35 8.12 14.21
C GLU A 104 9.75 8.58 12.87
N PRO A 105 9.22 9.81 12.79
CA PRO A 105 8.71 10.33 11.53
C PRO A 105 9.84 10.46 10.51
N VAL A 106 9.64 9.91 9.33
CA VAL A 106 10.57 10.05 8.21
C VAL A 106 10.42 11.44 7.62
N LEU A 107 11.47 12.24 7.71
CA LEU A 107 11.52 13.56 7.10
C LEU A 107 11.80 13.45 5.60
N HIS A 108 11.23 14.38 4.82
CA HIS A 108 11.54 14.48 3.40
C HIS A 108 13.03 14.83 3.19
N PRO A 109 13.76 14.12 2.30
CA PRO A 109 15.17 14.40 2.05
C PRO A 109 15.39 15.81 1.51
N GLU A 110 16.49 16.43 1.93
CA GLU A 110 16.90 17.78 1.49
C GLU A 110 17.28 17.78 0.01
N GLY A 111 16.81 18.78 -0.74
CA GLY A 111 17.11 18.91 -2.17
C GLY A 111 16.47 17.84 -3.07
N SER A 112 15.59 16.98 -2.53
CA SER A 112 14.90 15.96 -3.32
C SER A 112 13.51 16.43 -3.72
N LEU A 113 13.14 16.19 -4.99
CA LEU A 113 11.78 16.45 -5.48
C LEU A 113 10.80 15.35 -5.09
N THR A 114 11.31 14.17 -4.74
CA THR A 114 10.54 12.97 -4.45
C THR A 114 10.85 12.44 -3.05
N ALA A 115 9.85 11.86 -2.40
CA ALA A 115 10.01 11.22 -1.10
C ALA A 115 10.57 9.77 -1.20
N PHE A 116 10.60 9.22 -2.42
CA PHE A 116 11.13 7.90 -2.71
C PHE A 116 12.43 8.01 -3.52
N PRO A 117 13.36 7.04 -3.37
CA PRO A 117 14.64 7.07 -4.09
C PRO A 117 14.47 6.80 -5.60
N ASP A 118 13.46 6.04 -5.98
CA ASP A 118 13.20 5.65 -7.36
C ASP A 118 11.71 5.30 -7.60
N MET A 119 11.34 5.23 -8.88
CA MET A 119 9.98 4.91 -9.33
C MET A 119 9.52 3.50 -8.91
N GLY A 120 10.45 2.53 -8.86
CA GLY A 120 10.14 1.15 -8.49
C GLY A 120 9.74 1.05 -7.03
N THR A 121 10.49 1.72 -6.14
CA THR A 121 10.18 1.81 -4.71
C THR A 121 8.83 2.51 -4.47
N ALA A 122 8.54 3.60 -5.20
CA ALA A 122 7.25 4.28 -5.13
C ALA A 122 6.09 3.37 -5.58
N ALA A 123 6.27 2.63 -6.69
CA ALA A 123 5.27 1.68 -7.18
C ALA A 123 5.02 0.52 -6.20
N GLN A 124 6.07 -0.01 -5.56
CA GLN A 124 5.93 -1.02 -4.50
C GLN A 124 5.14 -0.48 -3.30
N ALA A 125 5.45 0.74 -2.86
CA ALA A 125 4.72 1.41 -1.79
C ALA A 125 3.24 1.59 -2.14
N GLN A 126 2.92 1.93 -3.38
CA GLN A 126 1.54 2.01 -3.86
C GLN A 126 0.82 0.66 -3.78
N GLY A 127 1.49 -0.43 -4.21
CA GLY A 127 0.96 -1.79 -4.10
C GLY A 127 0.66 -2.20 -2.65
N LEU A 128 1.58 -1.90 -1.72
CA LEU A 128 1.40 -2.20 -0.29
C LEU A 128 0.23 -1.42 0.34
N LEU A 129 0.01 -0.16 -0.06
CA LEU A 129 -1.17 0.58 0.39
C LEU A 129 -2.49 -0.03 -0.13
N LEU A 130 -2.51 -0.53 -1.36
CA LEU A 130 -3.67 -1.25 -1.90
C LEU A 130 -3.90 -2.57 -1.16
N GLU A 131 -2.85 -3.29 -0.80
CA GLU A 131 -2.95 -4.49 0.04
C GLU A 131 -3.48 -4.16 1.44
N PHE A 132 -3.04 -3.06 2.03
CA PHE A 132 -3.55 -2.58 3.31
C PHE A 132 -5.03 -2.21 3.24
N LEU A 133 -5.48 -1.54 2.19
CA LEU A 133 -6.92 -1.26 1.97
C LEU A 133 -7.74 -2.55 1.88
N LYS A 134 -7.26 -3.56 1.15
CA LYS A 134 -7.90 -4.88 1.07
C LYS A 134 -7.92 -5.58 2.44
N PHE A 135 -6.83 -5.45 3.22
CA PHE A 135 -6.75 -5.97 4.58
C PHE A 135 -7.82 -5.35 5.48
N LEU A 136 -7.98 -4.02 5.49
CA LEU A 136 -8.97 -3.32 6.30
C LEU A 136 -10.41 -3.78 5.98
N ILE A 137 -10.76 -3.91 4.70
CA ILE A 137 -12.07 -4.38 4.25
C ILE A 137 -12.32 -5.83 4.70
N ASN A 138 -11.32 -6.70 4.58
CA ASN A 138 -11.45 -8.09 4.99
C ASN A 138 -11.57 -8.24 6.51
N ALA A 139 -10.81 -7.45 7.28
CA ALA A 139 -10.87 -7.48 8.73
C ALA A 139 -12.24 -6.97 9.26
N GLU A 140 -12.83 -5.95 8.61
CA GLU A 140 -14.21 -5.53 8.93
C GLU A 140 -15.23 -6.63 8.62
N LYS A 141 -15.17 -7.24 7.42
CA LYS A 141 -16.07 -8.33 7.03
C LYS A 141 -16.06 -9.52 7.98
N LYS A 142 -14.90 -9.79 8.60
CA LYS A 142 -14.72 -10.87 9.58
C LYS A 142 -15.08 -10.46 11.01
N GLY A 143 -15.43 -9.20 11.23
CA GLY A 143 -15.76 -8.66 12.55
C GLY A 143 -14.55 -8.33 13.43
N ASP A 144 -13.33 -8.41 12.87
CA ASP A 144 -12.08 -8.09 13.60
C ASP A 144 -11.89 -6.57 13.79
N LEU A 145 -12.51 -5.75 12.93
CA LEU A 145 -12.47 -4.29 13.00
C LEU A 145 -13.88 -3.70 12.94
N SER A 146 -14.12 -2.65 13.71
CA SER A 146 -15.34 -1.87 13.58
C SER A 146 -15.32 -1.02 12.30
N LYS A 147 -16.50 -0.74 11.75
CA LYS A 147 -16.67 0.11 10.56
C LYS A 147 -16.00 1.48 10.73
N SER A 148 -16.16 2.09 11.90
CA SER A 148 -15.59 3.42 12.20
C SER A 148 -14.05 3.40 12.13
N ILE A 149 -13.41 2.36 12.71
CA ILE A 149 -11.95 2.19 12.66
C ILE A 149 -11.50 2.00 11.22
N ARG A 150 -12.16 1.09 10.48
CA ARG A 150 -11.84 0.87 9.05
C ARG A 150 -11.92 2.17 8.25
N GLU A 151 -13.00 2.94 8.36
CA GLU A 151 -13.18 4.18 7.60
C GLU A 151 -12.11 5.23 7.90
N SER A 152 -11.70 5.34 9.16
CA SER A 152 -10.61 6.24 9.56
C SER A 152 -9.28 5.89 8.88
N PHE A 153 -8.88 4.60 8.92
CA PHE A 153 -7.64 4.15 8.29
C PHE A 153 -7.73 4.13 6.77
N GLU A 154 -8.89 3.79 6.20
CA GLU A 154 -9.13 3.83 4.76
C GLU A 154 -8.93 5.24 4.20
N LYS A 155 -9.45 6.26 4.87
CA LYS A 155 -9.27 7.67 4.47
C LYS A 155 -7.78 8.03 4.41
N ARG A 156 -7.01 7.68 5.45
CA ARG A 156 -5.56 7.94 5.50
C ARG A 156 -4.81 7.17 4.41
N ALA A 157 -5.12 5.89 4.22
CA ALA A 157 -4.49 5.07 3.19
C ALA A 157 -4.79 5.59 1.77
N ARG A 158 -6.00 6.08 1.51
CA ARG A 158 -6.36 6.71 0.23
C ARG A 158 -5.58 8.01 0.00
N GLN A 159 -5.40 8.85 1.03
CA GLN A 159 -4.58 10.06 0.93
C GLN A 159 -3.11 9.71 0.64
N ALA A 160 -2.55 8.73 1.34
CA ALA A 160 -1.21 8.23 1.07
C ALA A 160 -1.06 7.68 -0.36
N HIS A 161 -2.06 6.93 -0.84
CA HIS A 161 -2.08 6.42 -2.21
C HIS A 161 -2.09 7.54 -3.25
N LEU A 162 -2.87 8.61 -3.05
CA LEU A 162 -2.88 9.79 -3.93
C LEU A 162 -1.53 10.51 -3.90
N ARG A 163 -0.88 10.62 -2.73
CA ARG A 163 0.46 11.19 -2.63
C ARG A 163 1.47 10.39 -3.45
N ILE A 164 1.49 9.05 -3.32
CA ILE A 164 2.38 8.22 -4.14
C ILE A 164 2.08 8.36 -5.64
N ALA A 165 0.82 8.49 -6.04
CA ALA A 165 0.49 8.74 -7.44
C ALA A 165 1.13 10.05 -7.96
N CYS A 166 1.17 11.11 -7.14
CA CYS A 166 1.89 12.34 -7.47
C CYS A 166 3.41 12.11 -7.56
N GLU A 167 3.99 11.32 -6.64
CA GLU A 167 5.42 10.94 -6.70
C GLU A 167 5.78 10.24 -8.02
N LEU A 168 4.95 9.29 -8.44
CA LEU A 168 5.13 8.60 -9.72
C LEU A 168 5.05 9.58 -10.91
N GLU A 169 4.09 10.51 -10.88
CA GLU A 169 3.98 11.55 -11.90
C GLU A 169 5.22 12.49 -11.92
N ILE A 170 5.84 12.77 -10.75
CA ILE A 170 7.09 13.55 -10.71
C ILE A 170 8.23 12.76 -11.38
N PHE A 171 8.40 11.46 -11.08
CA PHE A 171 9.39 10.63 -11.76
C PHE A 171 9.20 10.60 -13.28
N GLU A 172 7.95 10.49 -13.75
CA GLU A 172 7.64 10.57 -15.17
C GLU A 172 7.95 11.96 -15.74
N GLY A 173 7.71 13.05 -14.98
CA GLY A 173 8.09 14.41 -15.36
C GLY A 173 9.59 14.55 -15.55
N LEU A 174 10.39 14.04 -14.60
CA LEU A 174 11.85 14.04 -14.66
C LEU A 174 12.38 13.17 -15.83
N ALA A 175 11.72 12.06 -16.13
CA ALA A 175 12.05 11.25 -17.31
C ALA A 175 11.76 11.98 -18.62
N ILE A 176 10.65 12.71 -18.71
CA ILE A 176 10.35 13.59 -19.87
C ILE A 176 11.42 14.68 -20.02
N GLU A 177 11.82 15.29 -18.92
CA GLU A 177 12.87 16.31 -18.91
C GLU A 177 14.19 15.78 -19.45
N SER A 178 14.62 14.61 -18.99
CA SER A 178 15.87 14.00 -19.45
C SER A 178 15.88 13.66 -20.94
N MET A 179 14.71 13.36 -21.53
CA MET A 179 14.58 13.00 -22.95
C MET A 179 14.26 14.20 -23.86
N ASN A 180 13.42 15.12 -23.39
CA ASN A 180 12.81 16.15 -24.22
C ASN A 180 13.07 17.58 -23.71
N GLY A 181 13.83 17.72 -22.62
CA GLY A 181 14.14 19.01 -21.98
C GLY A 181 13.07 19.53 -21.03
N GLY A 182 13.47 20.51 -20.21
CA GLY A 182 12.65 21.08 -19.13
C GLY A 182 11.33 21.68 -19.59
N THR A 183 11.32 22.31 -20.77
CA THR A 183 10.09 22.89 -21.35
C THR A 183 8.99 21.85 -21.57
N ALA A 184 9.35 20.62 -21.95
CA ALA A 184 8.39 19.52 -22.15
C ALA A 184 7.89 18.95 -20.83
N ALA A 185 8.71 18.93 -19.78
CA ALA A 185 8.37 18.41 -18.46
C ALA A 185 7.51 19.38 -17.63
N LEU A 186 7.67 20.69 -17.86
CA LEU A 186 7.07 21.76 -17.07
C LEU A 186 5.55 21.61 -16.83
N PRO A 187 4.70 21.31 -17.83
CA PRO A 187 3.25 21.17 -17.59
C PRO A 187 2.94 20.04 -16.60
N LYS A 188 3.68 18.93 -16.67
CA LYS A 188 3.48 17.76 -15.79
C LYS A 188 3.92 18.05 -14.37
N LEU A 189 5.13 18.60 -14.18
CA LEU A 189 5.66 18.93 -12.85
C LEU A 189 4.82 20.01 -12.16
N ARG A 190 4.34 21.01 -12.91
CA ARG A 190 3.43 22.03 -12.38
C ARG A 190 2.09 21.44 -11.94
N ASN A 191 1.52 20.51 -12.70
CA ASN A 191 0.30 19.81 -12.30
C ASN A 191 0.52 18.98 -11.04
N CYS A 192 1.65 18.28 -10.92
CA CYS A 192 2.02 17.53 -9.71
C CYS A 192 2.13 18.45 -8.49
N PHE A 193 2.76 19.62 -8.64
CA PHE A 193 2.83 20.61 -7.56
C PHE A 193 1.45 20.98 -7.04
N PHE A 194 0.49 21.35 -7.91
CA PHE A 194 -0.86 21.70 -7.47
C PHE A 194 -1.62 20.53 -6.83
N LYS A 195 -1.43 19.31 -7.33
CA LYS A 195 -2.02 18.10 -6.71
C LYS A 195 -1.48 17.88 -5.31
N LEU A 196 -0.16 17.93 -5.13
CA LEU A 196 0.48 17.77 -3.82
C LEU A 196 0.08 18.86 -2.84
N ASP A 197 0.03 20.12 -3.29
CA ASP A 197 -0.40 21.25 -2.48
C ASP A 197 -1.83 21.06 -1.98
N SER A 198 -2.73 20.58 -2.83
CA SER A 198 -4.12 20.26 -2.45
C SER A 198 -4.23 19.14 -1.40
N LEU A 199 -3.25 18.25 -1.32
CA LEU A 199 -3.17 17.15 -0.35
C LEU A 199 -2.51 17.55 0.97
N ASN A 200 -1.74 18.65 0.99
CA ASN A 200 -0.91 19.09 2.11
C ASN A 200 -1.70 19.85 3.19
N ARG A 201 -2.76 19.25 3.70
CA ARG A 201 -3.61 19.89 4.73
C ARG A 201 -2.98 19.92 6.13
N ASP A 202 -2.06 19.02 6.39
CA ASP A 202 -1.38 18.82 7.67
C ASP A 202 0.05 19.37 7.68
N HIS A 203 0.45 20.07 6.61
CA HIS A 203 1.80 20.64 6.44
C HIS A 203 2.94 19.61 6.44
N SER A 204 2.62 18.34 6.28
CA SER A 204 3.63 17.26 6.28
C SER A 204 4.50 17.23 5.00
N MET A 205 4.09 17.96 3.96
CA MET A 205 4.77 18.00 2.66
C MET A 205 5.36 19.39 2.33
N ASP A 206 5.38 20.34 3.28
CA ASP A 206 5.83 21.71 3.03
C ASP A 206 7.22 21.77 2.42
N ARG A 207 8.14 20.94 2.91
CA ARG A 207 9.50 20.88 2.39
C ARG A 207 9.55 20.37 0.95
N GLN A 208 8.84 19.29 0.64
CA GLN A 208 8.74 18.74 -0.71
C GLN A 208 8.12 19.77 -1.69
N LEU A 209 7.08 20.45 -1.25
CA LEU A 209 6.44 21.50 -2.04
C LEU A 209 7.37 22.67 -2.30
N TYR A 210 8.18 23.07 -1.32
CA TYR A 210 9.19 24.09 -1.50
C TYR A 210 10.21 23.72 -2.58
N GLU A 211 10.79 22.50 -2.48
CA GLU A 211 11.76 22.01 -3.47
C GLU A 211 11.15 21.91 -4.88
N LEU A 212 9.95 21.33 -4.99
CA LEU A 212 9.26 21.19 -6.26
C LEU A 212 8.88 22.55 -6.88
N ARG A 213 8.45 23.50 -6.05
CA ARG A 213 8.15 24.86 -6.49
C ARG A 213 9.40 25.55 -7.05
N THR A 214 10.49 25.52 -6.27
CA THR A 214 11.76 26.12 -6.67
C THR A 214 12.24 25.55 -8.01
N TYR A 215 12.10 24.22 -8.16
CA TYR A 215 12.45 23.54 -9.40
C TYR A 215 11.57 23.96 -10.58
N VAL A 216 10.27 24.01 -10.41
CA VAL A 216 9.31 24.48 -11.43
C VAL A 216 9.59 25.93 -11.81
N ASP A 217 9.87 26.81 -10.85
CA ASP A 217 10.17 28.21 -11.10
C ASP A 217 11.49 28.36 -11.91
N THR A 218 12.48 27.51 -11.68
CA THR A 218 13.72 27.45 -12.47
C THR A 218 13.41 27.06 -13.92
N LEU A 219 12.61 26.01 -14.15
CA LEU A 219 12.22 25.60 -15.50
C LEU A 219 11.40 26.66 -16.24
N VAL A 220 10.58 27.42 -15.53
CA VAL A 220 9.84 28.56 -16.10
C VAL A 220 10.79 29.66 -16.56
N ALA A 221 11.80 29.98 -15.74
CA ALA A 221 12.80 30.98 -16.08
C ALA A 221 13.67 30.57 -17.30
N GLU A 222 14.08 29.31 -17.35
CA GLU A 222 14.81 28.71 -18.47
C GLU A 222 14.01 28.77 -19.77
N LYS A 223 12.72 28.42 -19.71
CA LYS A 223 11.80 28.51 -20.84
C LYS A 223 11.68 29.94 -21.36
N ALA A 224 11.49 30.90 -20.45
CA ALA A 224 11.39 32.31 -20.83
C ALA A 224 12.69 32.82 -21.50
N ALA A 225 13.85 32.43 -20.96
CA ALA A 225 15.15 32.77 -21.54
C ALA A 225 15.37 32.14 -22.94
N GLU A 226 14.88 30.92 -23.14
CA GLU A 226 14.95 30.23 -24.43
C GLU A 226 14.02 30.90 -25.46
N GLU A 227 12.80 31.27 -25.06
CA GLU A 227 11.86 32.01 -25.92
C GLU A 227 12.43 33.36 -26.33
N GLN A 228 13.04 34.11 -25.41
CA GLN A 228 13.71 35.38 -25.73
C GLN A 228 14.86 35.21 -26.73
N ARG A 229 15.70 34.19 -26.56
CA ARG A 229 16.79 33.87 -27.50
C ARG A 229 16.25 33.60 -28.91
N ARG A 230 15.20 32.78 -29.01
CA ARG A 230 14.56 32.42 -30.29
C ARG A 230 13.92 33.65 -30.98
N GLU A 231 13.37 34.57 -30.20
CA GLU A 231 12.83 35.84 -30.75
C GLU A 231 13.92 36.75 -31.26
N GLU A 232 15.04 36.88 -30.56
CA GLU A 232 16.20 37.65 -30.98
C GLU A 232 16.83 37.07 -32.25
N GLU A 233 17.01 35.76 -32.34
CA GLU A 233 17.49 35.06 -33.54
C GLU A 233 16.58 35.34 -34.74
N ARG A 234 15.25 35.25 -34.56
CA ARG A 234 14.28 35.57 -35.63
C ARG A 234 14.35 37.03 -36.04
N ARG A 235 14.60 37.93 -35.11
CA ARG A 235 14.78 39.35 -35.38
C ARG A 235 16.04 39.62 -36.21
N ILE A 236 17.15 39.03 -35.82
CA ILE A 236 18.42 39.13 -36.55
C ILE A 236 18.26 38.60 -37.97
N HIS A 237 17.68 37.41 -38.15
CA HIS A 237 17.46 36.80 -39.45
C HIS A 237 16.61 37.70 -40.37
N ARG A 238 15.54 38.33 -39.86
CA ARG A 238 14.74 39.28 -40.62
C ARG A 238 15.54 40.53 -41.07
N LEU A 239 16.37 41.05 -40.19
CA LEU A 239 17.22 42.21 -40.54
C LEU A 239 18.29 41.87 -41.58
N GLU A 240 18.80 40.64 -41.56
CA GLU A 240 19.74 40.15 -42.58
C GLU A 240 19.06 39.96 -43.93
N GLU A 241 17.86 39.40 -43.96
CA GLU A 241 17.07 39.28 -45.20
C GLU A 241 16.72 40.65 -45.81
N GLU A 242 16.33 41.64 -44.99
CA GLU A 242 16.05 42.99 -45.42
C GLU A 242 17.32 43.67 -46.00
N ARG A 243 18.49 43.47 -45.41
CA ARG A 243 19.76 43.96 -45.92
C ARG A 243 20.11 43.32 -47.26
N TYR A 244 19.95 42.02 -47.39
CA TYR A 244 20.23 41.29 -48.63
C TYR A 244 19.33 41.77 -49.77
N ASN A 245 18.04 41.96 -49.53
CA ASN A 245 17.10 42.43 -50.52
C ASN A 245 17.37 43.88 -50.92
N ASN A 246 17.85 44.76 -50.02
CA ASN A 246 18.18 46.18 -50.33
C ASN A 246 19.55 46.35 -51.03
N THR A 247 20.44 45.35 -51.02
CA THR A 247 21.73 45.43 -51.74
C THR A 247 21.68 44.76 -53.09
N SER A 248 20.57 44.14 -53.48
CA SER A 248 20.42 43.43 -54.78
C SER A 248 19.74 44.34 -55.85
N PHE A 249 19.65 45.59 -55.60
CA PHE A 249 19.25 46.64 -56.53
C PHE A 249 20.39 47.64 -56.69
#